data_0225c37719cdfdb15e253de1713fcd89
#
_entry.id   0225c37719cdfdb15e253de1713fcd89
#
_cell.length_a   1.000
_cell.length_b   1.000
_cell.length_c   1.000
_cell.angle_alpha   90.00
_cell.angle_beta   90.00
_cell.angle_gamma   90.00
#
_symmetry.space_group_name_H-M   'P 1'
#
loop_
_entity.id
_entity.type
_entity.pdbx_description
1 polymer ?
#
loop_
_entity_poly.entity_id
_entity_poly.type
_entity_poly.pdbx_seq_one_letter_code
_entity_poly.pdbx_strand_id
1 'polypeptide(L)'
;MQLLKKLKYIIIILTIFVVALYLYIAFLMMGNKIAKNVYINNVNVSDLTKEEAIAKVNADVKLQDLTLIYGKYKFSKEFDEIGFKYSVDKAVNEAFSVAKGINFFENVSTLIKLNMGDRKDIRLSYEYDEKLLDKFIAEISKKLNTKPKEATIFAANGKVTVTSGKDGKVVQKEKLINDINEAIKTAATPFVEVKISFITKSPKMKYSDLKQVNGLIASYQTRYSTADYARSHNIENAAMILDKQVIMPGEEVSFLNRLGDIS
;
A
#
# COMPACT_ATOMS: atom_id res chain seq x y z
N MET A 1 -27.42 19.38 71.88
CA MET A 1 -26.55 20.51 71.46
C MET A 1 -25.14 20.06 71.01
N GLN A 2 -24.46 19.15 71.69
CA GLN A 2 -23.12 18.66 71.31
C GLN A 2 -23.12 17.89 69.97
N LEU A 3 -24.16 17.09 69.67
CA LEU A 3 -24.26 16.32 68.46
C LEU A 3 -24.35 17.20 67.22
N LEU A 4 -25.14 18.28 67.25
CA LEU A 4 -25.28 19.27 66.22
C LEU A 4 -23.99 20.05 65.96
N LYS A 5 -23.19 20.32 66.98
CA LYS A 5 -21.85 20.92 66.80
C LYS A 5 -20.89 19.97 66.13
N LYS A 6 -20.86 18.71 66.51
CA LYS A 6 -20.04 17.68 65.86
C LYS A 6 -20.42 17.50 64.38
N LEU A 7 -21.72 17.44 64.06
CA LEU A 7 -22.23 17.35 62.72
C LEU A 7 -21.79 18.55 61.85
N LYS A 8 -21.87 19.78 62.41
CA LYS A 8 -21.40 20.99 61.73
C LYS A 8 -19.90 20.92 61.39
N TYR A 9 -19.06 20.46 62.32
CA TYR A 9 -17.62 20.30 62.03
C TYR A 9 -17.35 19.21 60.95
N ILE A 10 -18.08 18.10 60.97
CA ILE A 10 -17.96 17.05 59.96
C ILE A 10 -18.34 17.62 58.56
N ILE A 11 -19.43 18.39 58.44
CA ILE A 11 -19.83 19.01 57.17
C ILE A 11 -18.77 19.99 56.71
N ILE A 12 -18.21 20.83 57.60
CA ILE A 12 -17.15 21.78 57.23
C ILE A 12 -15.89 21.03 56.69
N ILE A 13 -15.46 19.99 57.38
CA ILE A 13 -14.29 19.18 56.99
C ILE A 13 -14.56 18.52 55.62
N LEU A 14 -15.75 17.97 55.40
CA LEU A 14 -16.14 17.36 54.13
C LEU A 14 -16.15 18.39 52.98
N THR A 15 -16.68 19.59 53.25
CA THR A 15 -16.70 20.67 52.25
C THR A 15 -15.28 21.11 51.87
N ILE A 16 -14.40 21.29 52.86
CA ILE A 16 -12.97 21.62 52.62
C ILE A 16 -12.30 20.53 51.81
N PHE A 17 -12.54 19.26 52.11
CA PHE A 17 -12.01 18.13 51.35
C PHE A 17 -12.49 18.12 49.93
N VAL A 18 -13.78 18.32 49.69
CA VAL A 18 -14.34 18.39 48.32
C VAL A 18 -13.76 19.56 47.52
N VAL A 19 -13.62 20.75 48.15
CA VAL A 19 -13.01 21.90 47.49
C VAL A 19 -11.53 21.65 47.17
N ALA A 20 -10.78 21.06 48.11
CA ALA A 20 -9.38 20.74 47.92
C ALA A 20 -9.20 19.69 46.76
N LEU A 21 -10.07 18.68 46.72
CA LEU A 21 -10.10 17.68 45.64
C LEU A 21 -10.43 18.33 44.32
N TYR A 22 -11.42 19.24 44.25
CA TYR A 22 -11.75 19.98 43.03
C TYR A 22 -10.57 20.81 42.55
N LEU A 23 -9.91 21.56 43.44
CA LEU A 23 -8.73 22.37 43.08
C LEU A 23 -7.55 21.50 42.59
N TYR A 24 -7.33 20.35 43.24
CA TYR A 24 -6.31 19.40 42.79
C TYR A 24 -6.59 18.85 41.41
N ILE A 25 -7.83 18.44 41.11
CA ILE A 25 -8.22 17.98 39.76
C ILE A 25 -8.10 19.09 38.74
N ALA A 26 -8.56 20.31 39.07
CA ALA A 26 -8.42 21.48 38.19
C ALA A 26 -6.93 21.76 37.90
N PHE A 27 -6.06 21.67 38.89
CA PHE A 27 -4.61 21.80 38.68
C PHE A 27 -4.05 20.74 37.75
N LEU A 28 -4.47 19.47 37.86
CA LEU A 28 -4.06 18.41 36.92
C LEU A 28 -4.55 18.68 35.48
N MET A 29 -5.76 19.17 35.33
CA MET A 29 -6.33 19.51 34.02
C MET A 29 -5.66 20.73 33.37
N MET A 30 -5.25 21.73 34.17
CA MET A 30 -4.57 22.94 33.68
C MET A 30 -3.05 22.73 33.49
N GLY A 31 -2.51 21.61 33.94
CA GLY A 31 -1.09 21.31 33.82
C GLY A 31 -0.60 21.16 32.38
N ASN A 32 0.67 21.45 32.17
CA ASN A 32 1.35 21.34 30.85
C ASN A 32 1.86 19.93 30.55
N LYS A 33 1.43 18.93 31.32
CA LYS A 33 1.87 17.54 31.19
C LYS A 33 0.73 16.64 30.71
N ILE A 34 1.10 15.55 30.05
CA ILE A 34 0.20 14.47 29.63
C ILE A 34 -0.23 13.67 30.88
N ALA A 35 -1.45 13.19 30.88
CA ALA A 35 -1.98 12.36 31.96
C ALA A 35 -1.22 11.04 32.09
N LYS A 36 -1.33 10.40 33.28
CA LYS A 36 -0.73 9.09 33.55
C LYS A 36 -1.34 8.00 32.67
N ASN A 37 -0.58 6.94 32.42
CA ASN A 37 -0.98 5.77 31.62
C ASN A 37 -1.45 6.08 30.20
N VAL A 38 -0.95 7.18 29.62
CA VAL A 38 -1.12 7.52 28.21
C VAL A 38 0.10 7.09 27.42
N TYR A 39 -0.15 6.44 26.30
CA TYR A 39 0.85 5.89 25.40
C TYR A 39 0.59 6.35 23.96
N ILE A 40 1.62 6.49 23.17
CA ILE A 40 1.55 6.69 21.73
C ILE A 40 2.30 5.53 21.07
N ASN A 41 1.59 4.70 20.33
CA ASN A 41 2.16 3.52 19.64
C ASN A 41 3.04 2.67 20.59
N ASN A 42 2.54 2.37 21.80
CA ASN A 42 3.23 1.68 22.90
C ASN A 42 4.34 2.49 23.62
N VAL A 43 4.72 3.66 23.14
CA VAL A 43 5.67 4.55 23.84
C VAL A 43 4.96 5.24 24.98
N ASN A 44 5.43 5.07 26.20
CA ASN A 44 4.86 5.72 27.38
C ASN A 44 5.21 7.22 27.37
N VAL A 45 4.19 8.08 27.28
CA VAL A 45 4.32 9.54 27.27
C VAL A 45 3.71 10.19 28.53
N SER A 46 3.41 9.39 29.55
CA SER A 46 2.85 9.85 30.84
C SER A 46 3.77 10.86 31.50
N ASP A 47 3.16 11.87 32.13
CA ASP A 47 3.84 12.93 32.88
C ASP A 47 4.86 13.78 32.09
N LEU A 48 4.92 13.63 30.76
CA LEU A 48 5.76 14.43 29.86
C LEU A 48 5.03 15.70 29.40
N THR A 49 5.82 16.74 29.09
CA THR A 49 5.34 17.88 28.32
C THR A 49 5.16 17.48 26.83
N LYS A 50 4.57 18.34 26.03
CA LYS A 50 4.43 18.07 24.58
C LYS A 50 5.77 17.89 23.90
N GLU A 51 6.72 18.76 24.20
CA GLU A 51 8.06 18.78 23.63
C GLU A 51 8.84 17.51 24.00
N GLU A 52 8.79 17.11 25.28
CA GLU A 52 9.40 15.86 25.75
C GLU A 52 8.77 14.64 25.10
N ALA A 53 7.44 14.63 24.93
CA ALA A 53 6.71 13.53 24.29
C ALA A 53 7.06 13.43 22.81
N ILE A 54 7.14 14.55 22.07
CA ILE A 54 7.55 14.59 20.66
C ILE A 54 8.96 14.01 20.53
N ALA A 55 9.91 14.48 21.35
CA ALA A 55 11.29 14.01 21.31
C ALA A 55 11.37 12.49 21.58
N LYS A 56 10.64 12.01 22.58
CA LYS A 56 10.62 10.59 22.95
C LYS A 56 10.01 9.71 21.88
N VAL A 57 8.84 10.09 21.34
CA VAL A 57 8.19 9.32 20.28
C VAL A 57 9.05 9.28 19.01
N ASN A 58 9.67 10.38 18.62
CA ASN A 58 10.57 10.43 17.47
C ASN A 58 11.83 9.57 17.65
N ALA A 59 12.29 9.37 18.89
CA ALA A 59 13.43 8.50 19.18
C ALA A 59 13.04 7.00 19.14
N ASP A 60 11.85 6.66 19.64
CA ASP A 60 11.43 5.28 19.84
C ASP A 60 10.68 4.70 18.62
N VAL A 61 10.00 5.57 17.83
CA VAL A 61 9.19 5.13 16.68
C VAL A 61 9.81 5.63 15.38
N LYS A 62 10.77 4.87 14.87
CA LYS A 62 11.44 5.17 13.61
C LYS A 62 11.35 3.98 12.67
N LEU A 63 10.71 4.16 11.50
CA LEU A 63 10.84 3.24 10.38
C LEU A 63 12.07 3.61 9.55
N GLN A 64 12.83 2.61 9.11
CA GLN A 64 14.05 2.78 8.32
C GLN A 64 13.82 2.37 6.87
N ASP A 65 13.49 1.10 6.64
CA ASP A 65 13.42 0.55 5.30
C ASP A 65 12.09 -0.13 5.02
N LEU A 66 11.55 0.16 3.83
CA LEU A 66 10.52 -0.63 3.18
C LEU A 66 11.20 -1.60 2.21
N THR A 67 11.05 -2.89 2.44
CA THR A 67 11.57 -3.96 1.58
C THR A 67 10.44 -4.73 0.91
N LEU A 68 10.38 -4.66 -0.42
CA LEU A 68 9.44 -5.42 -1.24
C LEU A 68 10.10 -6.71 -1.74
N ILE A 69 9.45 -7.86 -1.49
CA ILE A 69 10.07 -9.19 -1.69
C ILE A 69 9.33 -9.98 -2.77
N TYR A 70 10.09 -10.54 -3.71
CA TYR A 70 9.61 -11.54 -4.66
C TYR A 70 10.62 -12.68 -4.84
N GLY A 71 10.33 -13.85 -4.28
CA GLY A 71 11.24 -14.98 -4.28
C GLY A 71 12.58 -14.62 -3.64
N LYS A 72 13.66 -14.68 -4.42
CA LYS A 72 15.01 -14.28 -3.98
C LYS A 72 15.31 -12.77 -4.16
N TYR A 73 14.44 -12.04 -4.83
CA TYR A 73 14.64 -10.62 -5.09
C TYR A 73 14.10 -9.79 -3.94
N LYS A 74 14.92 -8.85 -3.46
CA LYS A 74 14.56 -7.85 -2.46
C LYS A 74 14.79 -6.46 -3.05
N PHE A 75 13.83 -5.58 -2.88
CA PHE A 75 13.87 -4.19 -3.32
C PHE A 75 13.62 -3.34 -2.09
N SER A 76 14.67 -2.71 -1.58
CA SER A 76 14.59 -1.88 -0.39
C SER A 76 14.65 -0.41 -0.77
N LYS A 77 13.96 0.41 0.02
CA LYS A 77 14.00 1.85 -0.04
C LYS A 77 13.78 2.42 1.35
N GLU A 78 14.57 3.43 1.72
CA GLU A 78 14.39 4.14 2.97
C GLU A 78 13.01 4.83 2.98
N PHE A 79 12.35 4.83 4.13
CA PHE A 79 11.05 5.46 4.26
C PHE A 79 11.08 6.96 3.96
N ASP A 80 12.19 7.64 4.30
CA ASP A 80 12.38 9.06 3.99
C ASP A 80 12.40 9.34 2.47
N GLU A 81 12.91 8.40 1.66
CA GLU A 81 12.96 8.51 0.20
C GLU A 81 11.60 8.39 -0.48
N ILE A 82 10.59 7.81 0.19
CA ILE A 82 9.20 7.78 -0.26
C ILE A 82 8.34 8.86 0.41
N GLY A 83 8.99 9.81 1.11
CA GLY A 83 8.31 10.92 1.77
C GLY A 83 7.46 10.52 2.96
N PHE A 84 7.77 9.38 3.59
CA PHE A 84 7.03 8.90 4.74
C PHE A 84 7.32 9.74 5.98
N LYS A 85 6.26 10.10 6.70
CA LYS A 85 6.35 10.82 7.97
C LYS A 85 5.25 10.38 8.92
N TYR A 86 5.61 10.16 10.17
CA TYR A 86 4.62 10.04 11.24
C TYR A 86 4.10 11.44 11.63
N SER A 87 2.80 11.54 11.84
CA SER A 87 2.15 12.75 12.37
C SER A 87 2.27 12.80 13.91
N VAL A 88 3.52 12.89 14.41
CA VAL A 88 3.83 12.83 15.85
C VAL A 88 3.15 13.97 16.61
N ASP A 89 3.21 15.20 16.06
CA ASP A 89 2.58 16.39 16.68
C ASP A 89 1.08 16.20 16.89
N LYS A 90 0.39 15.58 15.92
CA LYS A 90 -1.05 15.29 16.03
C LYS A 90 -1.32 14.30 17.15
N ALA A 91 -0.56 13.21 17.21
CA ALA A 91 -0.72 12.19 18.25
C ALA A 91 -0.39 12.73 19.64
N VAL A 92 0.65 13.56 19.76
CA VAL A 92 1.02 14.22 21.03
C VAL A 92 -0.04 15.23 21.46
N ASN A 93 -0.63 15.99 20.54
CA ASN A 93 -1.74 16.88 20.85
C ASN A 93 -2.97 16.11 21.33
N GLU A 94 -3.27 14.97 20.72
CA GLU A 94 -4.33 14.06 21.19
C GLU A 94 -4.02 13.52 22.59
N ALA A 95 -2.79 13.05 22.83
CA ALA A 95 -2.34 12.57 24.13
C ALA A 95 -2.43 13.66 25.21
N PHE A 96 -2.04 14.88 24.86
CA PHE A 96 -2.09 16.01 25.76
C PHE A 96 -3.52 16.42 26.10
N SER A 97 -4.49 16.22 25.20
CA SER A 97 -5.89 16.53 25.41
C SER A 97 -6.65 15.50 26.26
N VAL A 98 -6.03 14.35 26.55
CA VAL A 98 -6.62 13.30 27.38
C VAL A 98 -6.91 13.86 28.77
N ALA A 99 -8.16 13.72 29.22
CA ALA A 99 -8.70 14.28 30.47
C ALA A 99 -8.60 15.81 30.60
N LYS A 100 -8.54 16.54 29.47
CA LYS A 100 -8.53 18.01 29.40
C LYS A 100 -9.63 18.55 28.46
N GLY A 101 -10.70 17.78 28.24
CA GLY A 101 -11.86 18.18 27.46
C GLY A 101 -12.74 19.21 28.19
N ILE A 102 -13.80 19.61 27.52
CA ILE A 102 -14.78 20.62 28.05
C ILE A 102 -15.59 20.04 29.20
N ASN A 103 -15.88 18.75 29.19
CA ASN A 103 -16.71 18.09 30.19
C ASN A 103 -15.88 17.70 31.44
N PHE A 104 -16.08 18.45 32.51
CA PHE A 104 -15.36 18.23 33.79
C PHE A 104 -15.55 16.80 34.34
N PHE A 105 -16.78 16.27 34.34
CA PHE A 105 -17.06 14.95 34.91
C PHE A 105 -16.42 13.83 34.09
N GLU A 106 -16.38 13.94 32.77
CA GLU A 106 -15.64 13.02 31.89
C GLU A 106 -14.14 13.05 32.18
N ASN A 107 -13.58 14.23 32.33
CA ASN A 107 -12.16 14.40 32.66
C ASN A 107 -11.81 13.73 33.98
N VAL A 108 -12.62 13.97 35.04
CA VAL A 108 -12.45 13.33 36.33
C VAL A 108 -12.56 11.82 36.24
N SER A 109 -13.58 11.31 35.55
CA SER A 109 -13.74 9.86 35.34
C SER A 109 -12.55 9.26 34.62
N THR A 110 -12.06 9.94 33.57
CA THR A 110 -10.87 9.50 32.81
C THR A 110 -9.62 9.48 33.68
N LEU A 111 -9.37 10.54 34.47
CA LEU A 111 -8.23 10.61 35.39
C LEU A 111 -8.27 9.48 36.44
N ILE A 112 -9.45 9.20 37.01
CA ILE A 112 -9.61 8.11 37.96
C ILE A 112 -9.26 6.78 37.30
N LYS A 113 -9.84 6.46 36.14
CA LYS A 113 -9.56 5.21 35.40
C LYS A 113 -8.08 5.04 35.11
N LEU A 114 -7.45 6.09 34.55
CA LEU A 114 -6.02 6.06 34.24
C LEU A 114 -5.16 5.84 35.50
N ASN A 115 -5.50 6.47 36.66
CA ASN A 115 -4.78 6.25 37.91
C ASN A 115 -5.06 4.88 38.55
N MET A 116 -6.19 4.23 38.20
CA MET A 116 -6.51 2.85 38.61
C MET A 116 -5.84 1.80 37.74
N GLY A 117 -5.10 2.19 36.70
CA GLY A 117 -4.33 1.28 35.88
C GLY A 117 -4.89 1.10 34.46
N ASP A 118 -6.00 1.75 34.08
CA ASP A 118 -6.45 1.77 32.71
C ASP A 118 -5.39 2.44 31.83
N ARG A 119 -5.25 1.94 30.60
CA ARG A 119 -4.29 2.44 29.63
C ARG A 119 -5.02 3.13 28.48
N LYS A 120 -4.57 4.31 28.09
CA LYS A 120 -4.96 4.98 26.87
C LYS A 120 -3.84 4.90 25.86
N ASP A 121 -4.06 4.17 24.77
CA ASP A 121 -3.11 4.08 23.66
C ASP A 121 -3.61 4.86 22.45
N ILE A 122 -2.76 5.77 21.95
CA ILE A 122 -3.02 6.60 20.80
C ILE A 122 -2.19 6.08 19.65
N ARG A 123 -2.83 5.84 18.50
CA ARG A 123 -2.14 5.35 17.32
C ARG A 123 -1.53 6.51 16.55
N LEU A 124 -0.30 6.32 16.08
CA LEU A 124 0.33 7.25 15.16
C LEU A 124 -0.34 7.15 13.79
N SER A 125 -0.83 8.27 13.31
CA SER A 125 -1.13 8.45 11.89
C SER A 125 0.16 8.74 11.13
N TYR A 126 0.19 8.40 9.84
CA TYR A 126 1.32 8.64 8.97
C TYR A 126 0.84 9.15 7.61
N GLU A 127 1.75 9.79 6.92
CA GLU A 127 1.58 10.27 5.55
C GLU A 127 2.80 9.86 4.74
N TYR A 128 2.64 9.68 3.44
CA TYR A 128 3.73 9.45 2.50
C TYR A 128 3.41 10.13 1.16
N ASP A 129 4.43 10.38 0.37
CA ASP A 129 4.23 10.92 -0.98
C ASP A 129 3.82 9.78 -1.92
N GLU A 130 2.54 9.78 -2.32
CA GLU A 130 1.98 8.77 -3.24
C GLU A 130 2.77 8.68 -4.56
N LYS A 131 3.28 9.82 -5.07
CA LYS A 131 4.05 9.84 -6.33
C LYS A 131 5.41 9.16 -6.19
N LEU A 132 6.07 9.34 -5.04
CA LEU A 132 7.35 8.69 -4.76
C LEU A 132 7.18 7.19 -4.56
N LEU A 133 6.15 6.76 -3.81
CA LEU A 133 5.83 5.35 -3.65
C LEU A 133 5.43 4.71 -5.00
N ASP A 134 4.61 5.40 -5.79
CA ASP A 134 4.21 4.96 -7.12
C ASP A 134 5.42 4.79 -8.06
N LYS A 135 6.36 5.73 -8.02
CA LYS A 135 7.60 5.63 -8.79
C LYS A 135 8.41 4.41 -8.39
N PHE A 136 8.56 4.16 -7.10
CA PHE A 136 9.27 2.98 -6.60
C PHE A 136 8.59 1.69 -7.05
N ILE A 137 7.27 1.57 -6.91
CA ILE A 137 6.50 0.41 -7.39
C ILE A 137 6.60 0.26 -8.92
N ALA A 138 6.59 1.36 -9.67
CA ALA A 138 6.70 1.33 -11.12
C ALA A 138 8.09 0.82 -11.59
N GLU A 139 9.17 1.24 -10.92
CA GLU A 139 10.52 0.75 -11.20
C GLU A 139 10.63 -0.76 -10.98
N ILE A 140 10.05 -1.27 -9.90
CA ILE A 140 10.00 -2.71 -9.60
C ILE A 140 9.12 -3.43 -10.64
N SER A 141 7.96 -2.87 -10.93
CA SER A 141 7.03 -3.43 -11.93
C SER A 141 7.68 -3.56 -13.31
N LYS A 142 8.47 -2.57 -13.72
CA LYS A 142 9.22 -2.62 -14.99
C LYS A 142 10.22 -3.79 -15.03
N LYS A 143 10.79 -4.16 -13.89
CA LYS A 143 11.74 -5.29 -13.77
C LYS A 143 11.06 -6.66 -13.67
N LEU A 144 9.88 -6.72 -13.06
CA LEU A 144 9.23 -7.98 -12.71
C LEU A 144 8.05 -8.36 -13.62
N ASN A 145 7.40 -7.38 -14.25
CA ASN A 145 6.30 -7.66 -15.16
C ASN A 145 6.79 -8.40 -16.39
N THR A 146 6.01 -9.39 -16.82
CA THR A 146 6.25 -10.11 -18.06
C THR A 146 5.00 -10.07 -18.91
N LYS A 147 5.19 -9.80 -20.22
CA LYS A 147 4.09 -9.90 -21.18
C LYS A 147 3.74 -11.37 -21.42
N PRO A 148 2.47 -11.71 -21.64
CA PRO A 148 2.11 -13.02 -22.12
C PRO A 148 2.77 -13.30 -23.46
N LYS A 149 3.15 -14.55 -23.69
CA LYS A 149 3.66 -15.02 -24.98
C LYS A 149 2.57 -15.85 -25.63
N GLU A 150 2.17 -15.46 -26.83
CA GLU A 150 1.14 -16.15 -27.60
C GLU A 150 1.58 -17.56 -27.99
N ALA A 151 0.63 -18.49 -28.08
CA ALA A 151 0.86 -19.75 -28.77
C ALA A 151 1.04 -19.47 -30.27
N THR A 152 1.91 -20.20 -30.92
CA THR A 152 2.22 -20.01 -32.33
C THR A 152 2.12 -21.31 -33.08
N ILE A 153 1.81 -21.22 -34.37
CA ILE A 153 1.84 -22.32 -35.33
C ILE A 153 3.01 -22.16 -36.26
N PHE A 154 3.69 -23.26 -36.50
CA PHE A 154 4.69 -23.37 -37.56
C PHE A 154 4.34 -24.53 -38.50
N ALA A 155 4.22 -24.24 -39.76
CA ALA A 155 3.96 -25.25 -40.79
C ALA A 155 5.14 -25.34 -41.73
N ALA A 156 5.74 -26.54 -41.87
CA ALA A 156 6.81 -26.82 -42.80
C ALA A 156 6.73 -28.29 -43.27
N ASN A 157 7.02 -28.50 -44.55
CA ASN A 157 7.04 -29.84 -45.15
C ASN A 157 5.77 -30.66 -44.90
N GLY A 158 4.60 -30.02 -44.96
CA GLY A 158 3.31 -30.63 -44.69
C GLY A 158 3.01 -31.00 -43.23
N LYS A 159 3.90 -30.65 -42.28
CA LYS A 159 3.72 -30.86 -40.87
C LYS A 159 3.41 -29.54 -40.17
N VAL A 160 2.46 -29.59 -39.23
CA VAL A 160 2.11 -28.46 -38.34
C VAL A 160 2.67 -28.72 -36.97
N THR A 161 3.38 -27.74 -36.44
CA THR A 161 3.89 -27.76 -35.04
C THR A 161 3.29 -26.58 -34.31
N VAL A 162 2.67 -26.83 -33.16
CA VAL A 162 2.10 -25.83 -32.29
C VAL A 162 3.02 -25.61 -31.09
N THR A 163 3.44 -24.37 -30.87
CA THR A 163 4.22 -23.99 -29.69
C THR A 163 3.28 -23.41 -28.64
N SER A 164 3.40 -23.89 -27.41
CA SER A 164 2.60 -23.36 -26.29
C SER A 164 2.93 -21.91 -25.97
N GLY A 165 1.91 -21.13 -25.72
CA GLY A 165 2.03 -19.81 -25.11
C GLY A 165 2.50 -19.89 -23.65
N LYS A 166 2.84 -18.75 -23.10
CA LYS A 166 3.17 -18.60 -21.68
C LYS A 166 2.39 -17.44 -21.10
N ASP A 167 1.87 -17.62 -19.89
CA ASP A 167 1.24 -16.54 -19.15
C ASP A 167 2.28 -15.46 -18.82
N GLY A 168 1.84 -14.22 -18.92
CA GLY A 168 2.51 -13.06 -18.36
C GLY A 168 2.08 -12.83 -16.91
N LYS A 169 2.75 -11.94 -16.23
CA LYS A 169 2.40 -11.49 -14.89
C LYS A 169 2.60 -10.00 -14.73
N VAL A 170 1.75 -9.39 -13.94
CA VAL A 170 1.79 -7.94 -13.65
C VAL A 170 1.66 -7.76 -12.14
N VAL A 171 2.49 -6.90 -11.56
CA VAL A 171 2.41 -6.53 -10.15
C VAL A 171 1.01 -5.98 -9.84
N GLN A 172 0.39 -6.49 -8.79
CA GLN A 172 -0.93 -6.06 -8.31
C GLN A 172 -0.76 -4.82 -7.43
N LYS A 173 -0.66 -3.64 -8.08
CA LYS A 173 -0.27 -2.37 -7.43
C LYS A 173 -1.17 -2.01 -6.24
N GLU A 174 -2.50 -2.01 -6.43
CA GLU A 174 -3.44 -1.62 -5.37
C GLU A 174 -3.34 -2.54 -4.15
N LYS A 175 -3.24 -3.85 -4.40
CA LYS A 175 -3.04 -4.82 -3.31
C LYS A 175 -1.71 -4.57 -2.60
N LEU A 176 -0.63 -4.33 -3.35
CA LEU A 176 0.69 -4.06 -2.78
C LEU A 176 0.68 -2.82 -1.89
N ILE A 177 0.03 -1.73 -2.31
CA ILE A 177 -0.13 -0.52 -1.51
C ILE A 177 -0.91 -0.81 -0.22
N ASN A 178 -2.00 -1.58 -0.30
CA ASN A 178 -2.76 -1.98 0.87
C ASN A 178 -1.93 -2.85 1.83
N ASP A 179 -1.19 -3.83 1.29
CA ASP A 179 -0.31 -4.69 2.08
C ASP A 179 0.81 -3.88 2.77
N ILE A 180 1.37 -2.84 2.10
CA ILE A 180 2.33 -1.90 2.69
C ILE A 180 1.69 -1.13 3.85
N ASN A 181 0.50 -0.57 3.65
CA ASN A 181 -0.20 0.19 4.68
C ASN A 181 -0.50 -0.67 5.92
N GLU A 182 -0.94 -1.90 5.73
CA GLU A 182 -1.19 -2.83 6.85
C GLU A 182 0.11 -3.23 7.57
N ALA A 183 1.18 -3.46 6.81
CA ALA A 183 2.48 -3.78 7.38
C ALA A 183 3.05 -2.61 8.21
N ILE A 184 2.89 -1.37 7.76
CA ILE A 184 3.30 -0.17 8.52
C ILE A 184 2.51 -0.05 9.85
N LYS A 185 1.19 -0.27 9.81
CA LYS A 185 0.34 -0.19 11.01
C LYS A 185 0.68 -1.22 12.07
N THR A 186 1.19 -2.37 11.66
CA THR A 186 1.50 -3.50 12.55
C THR A 186 3.00 -3.69 12.79
N ALA A 187 3.83 -2.79 12.25
CA ALA A 187 5.28 -2.90 12.35
C ALA A 187 5.74 -2.87 13.83
N ALA A 188 6.42 -3.93 14.23
CA ALA A 188 7.08 -4.06 15.53
C ALA A 188 8.58 -3.74 15.46
N THR A 189 9.13 -3.58 14.27
CA THR A 189 10.54 -3.28 14.00
C THR A 189 10.66 -2.10 13.05
N PRO A 190 11.84 -1.44 12.98
CA PRO A 190 12.08 -0.36 12.02
C PRO A 190 12.01 -0.80 10.55
N PHE A 191 12.03 -2.09 10.28
CA PHE A 191 12.07 -2.67 8.94
C PHE A 191 10.72 -3.26 8.59
N VAL A 192 10.17 -2.85 7.46
CA VAL A 192 8.88 -3.33 6.95
C VAL A 192 9.12 -4.18 5.71
N GLU A 193 8.77 -5.45 5.77
CA GLU A 193 8.88 -6.37 4.65
C GLU A 193 7.50 -6.73 4.10
N VAL A 194 7.30 -6.58 2.79
CA VAL A 194 6.04 -6.88 2.11
C VAL A 194 6.28 -7.76 0.88
N LYS A 195 5.47 -8.80 0.73
CA LYS A 195 5.54 -9.68 -0.43
C LYS A 195 4.79 -9.09 -1.62
N ILE A 196 5.44 -9.11 -2.79
CA ILE A 196 4.84 -8.63 -4.04
C ILE A 196 3.89 -9.70 -4.58
N SER A 197 2.64 -9.33 -4.78
CA SER A 197 1.60 -10.16 -5.43
C SER A 197 1.45 -9.80 -6.90
N PHE A 198 1.06 -10.78 -7.73
CA PHE A 198 0.91 -10.63 -9.18
C PHE A 198 -0.47 -11.04 -9.63
N ILE A 199 -0.91 -10.38 -10.69
CA ILE A 199 -2.04 -10.83 -11.52
C ILE A 199 -1.45 -11.55 -12.73
N THR A 200 -1.93 -12.76 -13.00
CA THR A 200 -1.59 -13.49 -14.21
C THR A 200 -2.34 -12.91 -15.40
N LYS A 201 -1.63 -12.65 -16.50
CA LYS A 201 -2.20 -12.27 -17.79
C LYS A 201 -2.01 -13.42 -18.76
N SER A 202 -3.08 -14.07 -19.14
CA SER A 202 -3.03 -15.13 -20.14
C SER A 202 -2.87 -14.57 -21.56
N PRO A 203 -2.21 -15.30 -22.45
CA PRO A 203 -2.16 -14.96 -23.87
C PRO A 203 -3.57 -15.00 -24.48
N LYS A 204 -3.77 -14.22 -25.52
CA LYS A 204 -5.03 -14.24 -26.29
C LYS A 204 -5.20 -15.55 -27.04
N MET A 205 -4.09 -16.03 -27.66
CA MET A 205 -4.03 -17.29 -28.38
C MET A 205 -3.37 -18.36 -27.49
N LYS A 206 -4.12 -19.37 -27.09
CA LYS A 206 -3.65 -20.49 -26.23
C LYS A 206 -3.35 -21.71 -27.07
N TYR A 207 -2.55 -22.63 -26.54
CA TYR A 207 -2.30 -23.94 -27.16
C TYR A 207 -3.61 -24.70 -27.43
N SER A 208 -4.60 -24.61 -26.52
CA SER A 208 -5.91 -25.21 -26.67
C SER A 208 -6.63 -24.80 -27.95
N ASP A 209 -6.42 -23.57 -28.39
CA ASP A 209 -7.10 -22.99 -29.54
C ASP A 209 -6.46 -23.49 -30.85
N LEU A 210 -5.16 -23.73 -30.81
CA LEU A 210 -4.35 -24.11 -31.96
C LEU A 210 -4.14 -25.62 -32.12
N LYS A 211 -4.34 -26.42 -31.06
CA LYS A 211 -4.02 -27.88 -31.06
C LYS A 211 -4.79 -28.69 -32.11
N GLN A 212 -5.90 -28.17 -32.62
CA GLN A 212 -6.73 -28.82 -33.64
C GLN A 212 -6.23 -28.53 -35.08
N VAL A 213 -5.35 -27.55 -35.23
CA VAL A 213 -4.76 -27.23 -36.54
C VAL A 213 -3.67 -28.25 -36.86
N ASN A 214 -3.94 -29.11 -37.80
CA ASN A 214 -3.12 -30.29 -38.15
C ASN A 214 -2.60 -30.34 -39.59
N GLY A 215 -2.97 -29.35 -40.41
CA GLY A 215 -2.55 -29.31 -41.80
C GLY A 215 -2.44 -27.88 -42.35
N LEU A 216 -1.60 -27.75 -43.38
CA LEU A 216 -1.53 -26.55 -44.23
C LEU A 216 -2.56 -26.71 -45.34
N ILE A 217 -3.51 -25.78 -45.46
CA ILE A 217 -4.58 -25.84 -46.48
C ILE A 217 -4.06 -25.29 -47.78
N ALA A 218 -3.33 -24.16 -47.78
CA ALA A 218 -2.80 -23.53 -48.95
C ALA A 218 -1.56 -22.68 -48.64
N SER A 219 -0.67 -22.56 -49.60
CA SER A 219 0.39 -21.55 -49.63
C SER A 219 0.50 -20.97 -51.02
N TYR A 220 0.86 -19.72 -51.09
CA TYR A 220 1.06 -19.02 -52.37
C TYR A 220 2.37 -18.25 -52.34
N GLN A 221 3.08 -18.24 -53.45
CA GLN A 221 4.33 -17.52 -53.59
C GLN A 221 4.27 -16.68 -54.89
N THR A 222 4.70 -15.44 -54.78
CA THR A 222 4.83 -14.55 -55.94
C THR A 222 6.24 -14.00 -56.03
N ARG A 223 6.61 -13.55 -57.23
CA ARG A 223 7.87 -12.86 -57.47
C ARG A 223 7.57 -11.42 -57.87
N TYR A 224 8.36 -10.50 -57.40
CA TYR A 224 8.25 -9.07 -57.73
C TYR A 224 9.64 -8.48 -58.01
N SER A 225 9.68 -7.36 -58.74
CA SER A 225 10.90 -6.62 -59.00
C SER A 225 11.27 -5.77 -57.77
N THR A 226 12.51 -5.81 -57.36
CA THR A 226 13.06 -4.98 -56.25
C THR A 226 13.59 -3.62 -56.76
N ALA A 227 13.39 -3.29 -58.05
CA ALA A 227 13.85 -2.02 -58.63
C ALA A 227 13.13 -0.79 -58.05
N ASP A 228 11.89 -0.96 -57.61
CA ASP A 228 11.13 0.06 -56.87
C ASP A 228 11.17 -0.26 -55.35
N TYR A 229 11.95 0.53 -54.63
CA TYR A 229 12.16 0.32 -53.19
C TYR A 229 10.86 0.46 -52.40
N ALA A 230 10.06 1.50 -52.63
CA ALA A 230 8.84 1.75 -51.86
C ALA A 230 7.83 0.61 -52.04
N ARG A 231 7.64 0.16 -53.29
CA ARG A 231 6.77 -0.97 -53.62
C ARG A 231 7.28 -2.27 -53.01
N SER A 232 8.58 -2.52 -53.09
CA SER A 232 9.19 -3.72 -52.51
C SER A 232 9.00 -3.77 -51.01
N HIS A 233 9.26 -2.66 -50.32
CA HIS A 233 9.07 -2.52 -48.87
C HIS A 233 7.61 -2.78 -48.47
N ASN A 234 6.65 -2.21 -49.19
CA ASN A 234 5.23 -2.44 -48.88
C ASN A 234 4.81 -3.90 -49.10
N ILE A 235 5.32 -4.57 -50.13
CA ILE A 235 5.06 -5.99 -50.38
C ILE A 235 5.65 -6.84 -49.25
N GLU A 236 6.89 -6.59 -48.85
CA GLU A 236 7.55 -7.31 -47.74
C GLU A 236 6.83 -7.12 -46.42
N ASN A 237 6.42 -5.89 -46.12
CA ASN A 237 5.65 -5.59 -44.91
C ASN A 237 4.29 -6.31 -44.91
N ALA A 238 3.56 -6.26 -46.02
CA ALA A 238 2.29 -6.96 -46.16
C ALA A 238 2.47 -8.47 -46.00
N ALA A 239 3.50 -9.05 -46.62
CA ALA A 239 3.80 -10.47 -46.50
C ALA A 239 4.14 -10.86 -45.06
N MET A 240 4.96 -10.07 -44.36
CA MET A 240 5.31 -10.31 -42.92
C MET A 240 4.09 -10.22 -42.00
N ILE A 241 3.20 -9.27 -42.26
CA ILE A 241 1.98 -9.09 -41.42
C ILE A 241 1.01 -10.25 -41.67
N LEU A 242 0.90 -10.76 -42.88
CA LEU A 242 -0.03 -11.85 -43.21
C LEU A 242 0.56 -13.25 -42.99
N ASP A 243 1.89 -13.38 -42.94
CA ASP A 243 2.53 -14.68 -42.73
C ASP A 243 2.11 -15.30 -41.40
N LYS A 244 1.73 -16.56 -41.44
CA LYS A 244 1.35 -17.37 -40.27
C LYS A 244 0.17 -16.83 -39.47
N GLN A 245 -0.67 -15.99 -40.07
CA GLN A 245 -1.91 -15.55 -39.43
C GLN A 245 -2.83 -16.74 -39.21
N VAL A 246 -3.40 -16.81 -38.01
CA VAL A 246 -4.45 -17.77 -37.66
C VAL A 246 -5.77 -17.04 -37.63
N ILE A 247 -6.75 -17.52 -38.37
CA ILE A 247 -8.11 -16.99 -38.39
C ILE A 247 -8.98 -18.03 -37.67
N MET A 248 -9.66 -17.58 -36.64
CA MET A 248 -10.53 -18.48 -35.88
C MET A 248 -11.88 -18.68 -36.57
N PRO A 249 -12.58 -19.78 -36.36
CA PRO A 249 -13.93 -19.98 -36.89
C PRO A 249 -14.86 -18.82 -36.55
N GLY A 250 -15.44 -18.17 -37.57
CA GLY A 250 -16.33 -17.03 -37.42
C GLY A 250 -15.62 -15.67 -37.26
N GLU A 251 -14.29 -15.62 -37.30
CA GLU A 251 -13.52 -14.37 -37.28
C GLU A 251 -13.53 -13.72 -38.66
N GLU A 252 -13.94 -12.45 -38.73
CA GLU A 252 -13.82 -11.62 -39.93
C GLU A 252 -12.47 -10.92 -39.97
N VAL A 253 -11.77 -11.02 -41.10
CA VAL A 253 -10.45 -10.42 -41.28
C VAL A 253 -10.48 -9.35 -42.33
N SER A 254 -10.28 -8.11 -41.94
CA SER A 254 -10.03 -7.02 -42.87
C SER A 254 -8.54 -6.93 -43.22
N PHE A 255 -8.20 -7.16 -44.46
CA PHE A 255 -6.82 -7.04 -44.97
C PHE A 255 -6.25 -5.63 -44.71
N LEU A 256 -7.01 -4.58 -45.04
CA LEU A 256 -6.59 -3.19 -44.85
C LEU A 256 -6.36 -2.82 -43.39
N ASN A 257 -7.23 -3.28 -42.49
CA ASN A 257 -7.07 -3.01 -41.07
C ASN A 257 -5.83 -3.70 -40.48
N ARG A 258 -5.40 -4.81 -41.05
CA ARG A 258 -4.19 -5.52 -40.62
C ARG A 258 -2.91 -4.90 -41.14
N LEU A 259 -2.95 -4.31 -42.31
CA LEU A 259 -1.78 -3.65 -42.90
C LEU A 259 -1.43 -2.33 -42.22
N GLY A 260 -2.42 -1.64 -41.62
CA GLY A 260 -2.24 -0.31 -41.06
C GLY A 260 -2.02 0.75 -42.17
N ASP A 261 -1.39 1.85 -41.79
CA ASP A 261 -1.06 2.90 -42.74
C ASP A 261 0.04 2.42 -43.70
N ILE A 262 -0.32 2.30 -44.98
CA ILE A 262 0.60 1.98 -46.05
C ILE A 262 1.00 3.33 -46.66
N SER A 263 2.09 3.91 -46.22
CA SER A 263 2.68 5.15 -46.73
C SER A 263 3.85 4.83 -47.67
#